data_683a6eaa1fb6a77e4007c6b22168016a
#
_entry.id   683a6eaa1fb6a77e4007c6b22168016a
#
_cell.length_a   1.000
_cell.length_b   1.000
_cell.length_c   1.000
_cell.angle_alpha   90.00
_cell.angle_beta   90.00
_cell.angle_gamma   90.00
#
_symmetry.space_group_name_H-M   'P 1'
#
loop_
_entity.id
_entity.type
_entity.pdbx_description
1 polymer ?
#
loop_
_entity_poly.entity_id
_entity_poly.type
_entity_poly.pdbx_seq_one_letter_code
_entity_poly.pdbx_strand_id
1 'polypeptide(L)'
;MDIQPRVRIKDIAEMAGVSVGTVDRVLHGRANVSALSREKVERVLEEINYVPNHYASALASNRIYNFAAILPLHEEDSYWARVEAGLKDGVKRFGDFKLSLKIFSYDQWNEDSFEAQCRNLMAYAPCAVIIGPIFNYGVMSKFVKRLESKDIPYSLLDSYWPDFNPVTFYGQDALKSGEFSARVMLMAAAGKKRIAMFKVMGEGRVASRQQLDRERGFRAYVKHHSPKTEIVDINLYAYDKAGMHDTLSEFFKANTDVRHGVSFNSSIHIVGNFLQEEMPHHPHISLLGYDAIDKNIACMRDGYVDFLVGQHPQHQGLNCFRSLFNSCVLQMKQQVLHYVGIDLIMRENMDFYQD
;
A
#
# COMPACT_ATOMS: atom_id res chain seq x y z
N MET A 1 -27.50 -29.39 -1.59
CA MET A 1 -26.98 -28.61 -2.71
C MET A 1 -26.41 -29.59 -3.73
N ASP A 2 -27.11 -29.84 -4.79
CA ASP A 2 -26.62 -30.72 -5.87
C ASP A 2 -25.44 -30.02 -6.55
N ILE A 3 -24.25 -30.62 -6.42
CA ILE A 3 -23.07 -30.21 -7.16
C ILE A 3 -23.27 -30.70 -8.59
N GLN A 4 -23.77 -29.83 -9.47
CA GLN A 4 -23.81 -30.15 -10.89
C GLN A 4 -22.37 -30.46 -11.36
N PRO A 5 -22.14 -31.56 -12.09
CA PRO A 5 -20.83 -31.90 -12.61
C PRO A 5 -20.33 -30.77 -13.50
N ARG A 6 -19.15 -30.25 -13.20
CA ARG A 6 -18.52 -29.14 -13.96
C ARG A 6 -18.28 -29.61 -15.38
N VAL A 7 -18.94 -28.97 -16.36
CA VAL A 7 -18.75 -29.21 -17.78
C VAL A 7 -17.30 -28.84 -18.18
N ARG A 8 -16.58 -29.75 -18.81
CA ARG A 8 -15.21 -29.57 -19.27
C ARG A 8 -15.18 -29.10 -20.72
N ILE A 9 -14.08 -28.49 -21.16
CA ILE A 9 -13.88 -28.05 -22.55
C ILE A 9 -14.13 -29.21 -23.57
N LYS A 10 -13.79 -30.46 -23.18
CA LYS A 10 -14.05 -31.64 -23.99
C LYS A 10 -15.55 -31.91 -24.18
N ASP A 11 -16.32 -31.73 -23.12
CA ASP A 11 -17.76 -31.94 -23.14
C ASP A 11 -18.45 -30.87 -24.02
N ILE A 12 -17.97 -29.61 -23.96
CA ILE A 12 -18.41 -28.52 -24.84
C ILE A 12 -18.07 -28.82 -26.30
N ALA A 13 -16.89 -29.36 -26.57
CA ALA A 13 -16.48 -29.74 -27.93
C ALA A 13 -17.38 -30.83 -28.54
N GLU A 14 -17.75 -31.81 -27.72
CA GLU A 14 -18.71 -32.87 -28.11
C GLU A 14 -20.12 -32.28 -28.39
N MET A 15 -20.62 -31.41 -27.49
CA MET A 15 -21.95 -30.78 -27.65
C MET A 15 -22.01 -29.84 -28.87
N ALA A 16 -20.94 -29.08 -29.14
CA ALA A 16 -20.87 -28.19 -30.30
C ALA A 16 -20.47 -28.88 -31.61
N GLY A 17 -20.07 -30.16 -31.57
CA GLY A 17 -19.61 -30.91 -32.75
C GLY A 17 -18.35 -30.32 -33.38
N VAL A 18 -17.39 -29.84 -32.54
CA VAL A 18 -16.12 -29.26 -32.99
C VAL A 18 -14.94 -29.88 -32.24
N SER A 19 -13.72 -29.54 -32.65
CA SER A 19 -12.53 -29.98 -31.90
C SER A 19 -12.35 -29.20 -30.61
N VAL A 20 -11.70 -29.80 -29.58
CA VAL A 20 -11.31 -29.16 -28.33
C VAL A 20 -10.50 -27.88 -28.59
N GLY A 21 -9.59 -27.91 -29.57
CA GLY A 21 -8.81 -26.74 -29.98
C GLY A 21 -9.66 -25.59 -30.57
N THR A 22 -10.81 -25.92 -31.18
CA THR A 22 -11.76 -24.92 -31.69
C THR A 22 -12.46 -24.21 -30.50
N VAL A 23 -12.92 -24.99 -29.52
CA VAL A 23 -13.51 -24.44 -28.29
C VAL A 23 -12.52 -23.55 -27.55
N ASP A 24 -11.27 -23.96 -27.38
CA ASP A 24 -10.21 -23.18 -26.74
C ASP A 24 -9.99 -21.85 -27.47
N ARG A 25 -9.94 -21.85 -28.80
CA ARG A 25 -9.80 -20.61 -29.59
C ARG A 25 -10.99 -19.68 -29.45
N VAL A 26 -12.22 -20.20 -29.39
CA VAL A 26 -13.43 -19.40 -29.20
C VAL A 26 -13.42 -18.77 -27.80
N LEU A 27 -13.17 -19.56 -26.76
CA LEU A 27 -13.13 -19.09 -25.35
C LEU A 27 -12.09 -18.00 -25.13
N HIS A 28 -10.98 -18.04 -25.87
CA HIS A 28 -9.90 -17.05 -25.73
C HIS A 28 -9.90 -15.97 -26.84
N GLY A 29 -10.98 -15.87 -27.62
CA GLY A 29 -11.12 -14.85 -28.67
C GLY A 29 -10.05 -14.91 -29.77
N ARG A 30 -9.36 -16.07 -29.96
CA ARG A 30 -8.27 -16.19 -30.92
C ARG A 30 -8.79 -16.23 -32.36
N ALA A 31 -7.94 -15.77 -33.29
CA ALA A 31 -8.20 -15.85 -34.73
C ALA A 31 -8.22 -17.28 -35.26
N ASN A 32 -8.61 -17.45 -36.54
CA ASN A 32 -8.66 -18.72 -37.25
C ASN A 32 -9.70 -19.73 -36.73
N VAL A 33 -10.91 -19.23 -36.45
CA VAL A 33 -12.12 -20.04 -36.23
C VAL A 33 -13.16 -19.61 -37.27
N SER A 34 -13.79 -20.56 -37.98
CA SER A 34 -14.86 -20.22 -38.92
C SER A 34 -16.07 -19.64 -38.18
N ALA A 35 -16.80 -18.70 -38.81
CA ALA A 35 -18.00 -18.11 -38.23
C ALA A 35 -19.00 -19.16 -37.76
N LEU A 36 -19.21 -20.21 -38.57
CA LEU A 36 -20.10 -21.30 -38.22
C LEU A 36 -19.67 -22.10 -36.99
N SER A 37 -18.37 -22.36 -36.85
CA SER A 37 -17.83 -23.05 -35.66
C SER A 37 -17.91 -22.20 -34.40
N ARG A 38 -17.67 -20.89 -34.53
CA ARG A 38 -17.82 -19.93 -33.45
C ARG A 38 -19.25 -19.91 -32.95
N GLU A 39 -20.22 -19.73 -33.83
CA GLU A 39 -21.64 -19.69 -33.49
C GLU A 39 -22.11 -20.96 -32.77
N LYS A 40 -21.66 -22.15 -33.22
CA LYS A 40 -21.99 -23.43 -32.56
C LYS A 40 -21.48 -23.48 -31.12
N VAL A 41 -20.24 -23.06 -30.92
CA VAL A 41 -19.63 -23.04 -29.57
C VAL A 41 -20.31 -22.01 -28.67
N GLU A 42 -20.53 -20.79 -29.16
CA GLU A 42 -21.18 -19.72 -28.40
C GLU A 42 -22.60 -20.12 -27.97
N ARG A 43 -23.37 -20.76 -28.83
CA ARG A 43 -24.71 -21.29 -28.50
C ARG A 43 -24.63 -22.30 -27.34
N VAL A 44 -23.73 -23.28 -27.43
CA VAL A 44 -23.56 -24.28 -26.35
C VAL A 44 -23.14 -23.61 -25.04
N LEU A 45 -22.21 -22.65 -25.09
CA LEU A 45 -21.77 -21.88 -23.89
C LEU A 45 -22.94 -21.13 -23.24
N GLU A 46 -23.83 -20.53 -24.04
CA GLU A 46 -25.04 -19.84 -23.54
C GLU A 46 -26.04 -20.85 -22.94
N GLU A 47 -26.33 -21.96 -23.63
CA GLU A 47 -27.28 -22.97 -23.16
C GLU A 47 -26.90 -23.57 -21.81
N ILE A 48 -25.60 -23.80 -21.57
CA ILE A 48 -25.12 -24.40 -20.33
C ILE A 48 -24.70 -23.35 -19.28
N ASN A 49 -24.87 -22.05 -19.57
CA ASN A 49 -24.37 -20.95 -18.74
C ASN A 49 -22.89 -21.17 -18.31
N TYR A 50 -22.04 -21.49 -19.29
CA TYR A 50 -20.66 -21.86 -19.02
C TYR A 50 -19.84 -20.71 -18.47
N VAL A 51 -19.25 -20.93 -17.30
CA VAL A 51 -18.28 -19.99 -16.69
C VAL A 51 -16.88 -20.61 -16.83
N PRO A 52 -15.96 -19.95 -17.57
CA PRO A 52 -14.59 -20.45 -17.73
C PRO A 52 -13.89 -20.66 -16.39
N ASN A 53 -13.24 -21.80 -16.23
CA ASN A 53 -12.40 -22.03 -15.06
C ASN A 53 -11.00 -21.46 -15.32
N HIS A 54 -10.82 -20.18 -15.05
CA HIS A 54 -9.55 -19.48 -15.23
C HIS A 54 -8.41 -20.12 -14.44
N TYR A 55 -8.67 -20.68 -13.24
CA TYR A 55 -7.67 -21.39 -12.43
C TYR A 55 -7.15 -22.65 -13.15
N ALA A 56 -8.05 -23.51 -13.61
CA ALA A 56 -7.66 -24.72 -14.30
C ALA A 56 -6.91 -24.43 -15.60
N SER A 57 -7.35 -23.41 -16.36
CA SER A 57 -6.70 -22.98 -17.60
C SER A 57 -5.28 -22.43 -17.34
N ALA A 58 -5.12 -21.60 -16.33
CA ALA A 58 -3.83 -21.02 -15.96
C ALA A 58 -2.85 -22.08 -15.43
N LEU A 59 -3.32 -23.06 -14.63
CA LEU A 59 -2.51 -24.19 -14.17
C LEU A 59 -2.06 -25.09 -15.34
N ALA A 60 -2.96 -25.38 -16.28
CA ALA A 60 -2.65 -26.20 -17.44
C ALA A 60 -1.65 -25.54 -18.39
N SER A 61 -1.54 -24.22 -18.40
CA SER A 61 -0.62 -23.47 -19.27
C SER A 61 0.86 -23.71 -18.93
N ASN A 62 1.16 -24.20 -17.73
CA ASN A 62 2.52 -24.46 -17.22
C ASN A 62 3.49 -23.25 -17.32
N ARG A 63 2.93 -22.04 -17.46
CA ARG A 63 3.68 -20.79 -17.65
C ARG A 63 4.33 -20.36 -16.33
N ILE A 64 5.54 -19.81 -16.43
CA ILE A 64 6.22 -19.15 -15.31
C ILE A 64 5.82 -17.68 -15.32
N TYR A 65 5.40 -17.16 -14.16
CA TYR A 65 5.02 -15.76 -13.97
C TYR A 65 6.00 -15.08 -13.02
N ASN A 66 6.80 -14.18 -13.57
CA ASN A 66 7.79 -13.42 -12.83
C ASN A 66 7.21 -12.07 -12.42
N PHE A 67 6.82 -11.92 -11.16
CA PHE A 67 6.41 -10.64 -10.61
C PHE A 67 7.61 -9.88 -10.06
N ALA A 68 7.52 -8.56 -10.08
CA ALA A 68 8.47 -7.69 -9.42
C ALA A 68 7.74 -6.71 -8.49
N ALA A 69 8.38 -6.34 -7.38
CA ALA A 69 7.98 -5.19 -6.59
C ALA A 69 9.15 -4.24 -6.43
N ILE A 70 8.90 -2.93 -6.58
CA ILE A 70 9.86 -1.89 -6.25
C ILE A 70 9.35 -1.14 -5.02
N LEU A 71 10.12 -1.22 -3.92
CA LEU A 71 9.74 -0.72 -2.60
C LEU A 71 10.86 0.15 -2.02
N PRO A 72 10.53 1.11 -1.14
CA PRO A 72 11.54 1.78 -0.33
C PRO A 72 12.40 0.79 0.46
N LEU A 73 13.69 1.08 0.56
CA LEU A 73 14.59 0.35 1.46
C LEU A 73 14.08 0.49 2.91
N HIS A 74 14.04 -0.60 3.65
CA HIS A 74 13.42 -0.63 4.97
C HIS A 74 14.10 -1.60 5.94
N GLU A 75 13.93 -1.32 7.22
CA GLU A 75 14.30 -2.20 8.34
C GLU A 75 13.21 -3.24 8.58
N GLU A 76 13.51 -4.28 9.36
CA GLU A 76 12.57 -5.39 9.70
C GLU A 76 11.31 -4.89 10.40
N ASP A 77 11.45 -3.99 11.39
CA ASP A 77 10.31 -3.36 12.07
C ASP A 77 9.92 -2.05 11.39
N SER A 78 9.17 -2.15 10.30
CA SER A 78 8.71 -1.00 9.52
C SER A 78 7.42 -1.31 8.75
N TYR A 79 6.74 -0.26 8.31
CA TYR A 79 5.58 -0.34 7.42
C TYR A 79 5.90 -1.18 6.15
N TRP A 80 7.02 -0.90 5.49
CA TRP A 80 7.37 -1.57 4.23
C TRP A 80 7.78 -3.02 4.43
N ALA A 81 8.37 -3.39 5.57
CA ALA A 81 8.64 -4.79 5.90
C ALA A 81 7.36 -5.61 6.00
N ARG A 82 6.31 -5.04 6.62
CA ARG A 82 4.99 -5.68 6.71
C ARG A 82 4.30 -5.76 5.34
N VAL A 83 4.42 -4.72 4.49
CA VAL A 83 3.95 -4.78 3.10
C VAL A 83 4.66 -5.91 2.35
N GLU A 84 5.98 -6.01 2.46
CA GLU A 84 6.76 -7.08 1.81
C GLU A 84 6.34 -8.47 2.32
N ALA A 85 6.09 -8.63 3.61
CA ALA A 85 5.57 -9.87 4.18
C ALA A 85 4.22 -10.26 3.54
N GLY A 86 3.32 -9.29 3.40
CA GLY A 86 2.03 -9.51 2.73
C GLY A 86 2.17 -9.92 1.26
N LEU A 87 3.09 -9.30 0.52
CA LEU A 87 3.41 -9.71 -0.85
C LEU A 87 3.91 -11.16 -0.93
N LYS A 88 4.81 -11.54 -0.03
CA LYS A 88 5.34 -12.92 0.08
C LYS A 88 4.24 -13.93 0.45
N ASP A 89 3.34 -13.55 1.34
CA ASP A 89 2.18 -14.38 1.68
C ASP A 89 1.22 -14.55 0.52
N GLY A 90 1.06 -13.51 -0.31
CA GLY A 90 0.34 -13.59 -1.57
C GLY A 90 0.92 -14.65 -2.50
N VAL A 91 2.24 -14.66 -2.68
CA VAL A 91 2.92 -15.69 -3.49
C VAL A 91 2.68 -17.08 -2.93
N LYS A 92 2.81 -17.27 -1.60
CA LYS A 92 2.58 -18.58 -0.95
C LYS A 92 1.16 -19.09 -1.15
N ARG A 93 0.14 -18.20 -1.10
CA ARG A 93 -1.26 -18.58 -1.29
C ARG A 93 -1.58 -19.11 -2.69
N PHE A 94 -0.79 -18.72 -3.68
CA PHE A 94 -0.90 -19.20 -5.06
C PHE A 94 0.22 -20.15 -5.44
N GLY A 95 0.74 -20.92 -4.47
CA GLY A 95 1.88 -21.82 -4.63
C GLY A 95 1.73 -22.94 -5.67
N ASP A 96 0.48 -23.25 -6.06
CA ASP A 96 0.20 -24.21 -7.15
C ASP A 96 0.62 -23.67 -8.54
N PHE A 97 0.82 -22.36 -8.66
CA PHE A 97 1.29 -21.73 -9.88
C PHE A 97 2.81 -21.53 -9.83
N LYS A 98 3.46 -21.57 -11.00
CA LYS A 98 4.89 -21.27 -11.12
C LYS A 98 5.12 -19.76 -11.00
N LEU A 99 5.17 -19.25 -9.76
CA LEU A 99 5.32 -17.85 -9.46
C LEU A 99 6.71 -17.55 -8.91
N SER A 100 7.26 -16.38 -9.29
CA SER A 100 8.37 -15.76 -8.59
C SER A 100 8.04 -14.30 -8.28
N LEU A 101 8.52 -13.80 -7.16
CA LEU A 101 8.46 -12.39 -6.78
C LEU A 101 9.86 -11.92 -6.45
N LYS A 102 10.33 -10.90 -7.18
CA LYS A 102 11.60 -10.25 -6.89
C LYS A 102 11.37 -8.84 -6.39
N ILE A 103 11.97 -8.53 -5.23
CA ILE A 103 11.91 -7.20 -4.62
C ILE A 103 13.13 -6.40 -5.08
N PHE A 104 12.89 -5.15 -5.49
CA PHE A 104 13.89 -4.14 -5.84
C PHE A 104 13.76 -3.00 -4.84
N SER A 105 14.74 -2.87 -3.94
CA SER A 105 14.70 -1.86 -2.88
C SER A 105 15.46 -0.62 -3.30
N TYR A 106 14.86 0.56 -3.09
CA TYR A 106 15.46 1.86 -3.40
C TYR A 106 15.48 2.79 -2.19
N ASP A 107 16.47 3.67 -2.12
CA ASP A 107 16.48 4.74 -1.11
C ASP A 107 15.39 5.78 -1.44
N GLN A 108 14.40 5.92 -0.56
CA GLN A 108 13.25 6.83 -0.74
C GLN A 108 13.65 8.31 -0.83
N TRP A 109 14.85 8.66 -0.40
CA TRP A 109 15.38 10.01 -0.45
C TRP A 109 16.22 10.27 -1.71
N ASN A 110 16.62 9.22 -2.44
CA ASN A 110 17.53 9.29 -3.57
C ASN A 110 16.86 8.85 -4.88
N GLU A 111 16.63 9.80 -5.78
CA GLU A 111 15.98 9.56 -7.06
C GLU A 111 16.84 8.70 -7.99
N ASP A 112 18.19 8.86 -7.97
CA ASP A 112 19.10 8.04 -8.76
C ASP A 112 19.05 6.56 -8.32
N SER A 113 18.87 6.30 -7.01
CA SER A 113 18.66 4.96 -6.48
C SER A 113 17.37 4.35 -7.05
N PHE A 114 16.26 5.10 -7.07
CA PHE A 114 15.03 4.64 -7.68
C PHE A 114 15.18 4.34 -9.17
N GLU A 115 15.77 5.27 -9.94
CA GLU A 115 15.99 5.08 -11.37
C GLU A 115 16.91 3.87 -11.67
N ALA A 116 17.93 3.64 -10.82
CA ALA A 116 18.82 2.46 -10.94
C ALA A 116 18.01 1.17 -10.73
N GLN A 117 17.16 1.11 -9.70
CA GLN A 117 16.31 -0.06 -9.46
C GLN A 117 15.25 -0.26 -10.54
N CYS A 118 14.71 0.82 -11.11
CA CYS A 118 13.83 0.73 -12.29
C CYS A 118 14.54 0.09 -13.49
N ARG A 119 15.82 0.43 -13.74
CA ARG A 119 16.61 -0.23 -14.81
C ARG A 119 16.81 -1.73 -14.53
N ASN A 120 17.18 -2.09 -13.30
CA ASN A 120 17.35 -3.49 -12.88
C ASN A 120 16.06 -4.29 -12.99
N LEU A 121 14.94 -3.70 -12.57
CA LEU A 121 13.60 -4.29 -12.68
C LEU A 121 13.21 -4.53 -14.13
N MET A 122 13.45 -3.57 -15.01
CA MET A 122 13.17 -3.73 -16.44
C MET A 122 14.04 -4.81 -17.10
N ALA A 123 15.30 -4.98 -16.66
CA ALA A 123 16.19 -6.05 -17.12
C ALA A 123 15.73 -7.44 -16.63
N TYR A 124 15.08 -7.53 -15.48
CA TYR A 124 14.45 -8.76 -14.98
C TYR A 124 13.27 -9.22 -15.83
N ALA A 125 12.71 -8.32 -16.65
CA ALA A 125 11.58 -8.56 -17.55
C ALA A 125 10.35 -9.19 -16.84
N PRO A 126 9.77 -8.52 -15.83
CA PRO A 126 8.63 -9.04 -15.10
C PRO A 126 7.37 -9.07 -15.96
N CYS A 127 6.44 -9.98 -15.64
CA CYS A 127 5.12 -10.01 -16.24
C CYS A 127 4.17 -8.96 -15.64
N ALA A 128 4.45 -8.48 -14.44
CA ALA A 128 3.69 -7.44 -13.74
C ALA A 128 4.52 -6.82 -12.61
N VAL A 129 4.20 -5.58 -12.23
CA VAL A 129 4.98 -4.80 -11.26
C VAL A 129 4.09 -4.22 -10.15
N ILE A 130 4.55 -4.32 -8.90
CA ILE A 130 3.96 -3.64 -7.74
C ILE A 130 4.89 -2.49 -7.36
N ILE A 131 4.34 -1.30 -7.16
CA ILE A 131 5.12 -0.08 -6.96
C ILE A 131 4.74 0.57 -5.63
N GLY A 132 5.71 0.66 -4.68
CA GLY A 132 5.73 1.63 -3.61
C GLY A 132 6.32 2.93 -4.17
N PRO A 133 5.51 3.99 -4.42
CA PRO A 133 5.94 5.10 -5.24
C PRO A 133 6.98 6.00 -4.56
N ILE A 134 7.94 6.48 -5.34
CA ILE A 134 8.81 7.57 -4.92
C ILE A 134 8.02 8.89 -4.91
N PHE A 135 8.48 9.86 -4.11
CA PHE A 135 7.82 11.16 -3.96
C PHE A 135 7.77 11.97 -5.26
N ASN A 136 8.83 11.96 -6.07
CA ASN A 136 8.94 12.79 -7.28
C ASN A 136 8.04 12.27 -8.41
N TYR A 137 7.03 13.06 -8.78
CA TYR A 137 6.11 12.75 -9.87
C TYR A 137 6.80 12.56 -11.22
N GLY A 138 7.79 13.41 -11.55
CA GLY A 138 8.48 13.33 -12.83
C GLY A 138 9.25 12.03 -13.02
N VAL A 139 9.95 11.60 -11.98
CA VAL A 139 10.69 10.33 -11.96
C VAL A 139 9.72 9.16 -12.03
N MET A 140 8.67 9.20 -11.21
CA MET A 140 7.63 8.17 -11.20
C MET A 140 6.92 8.04 -12.56
N SER A 141 6.54 9.17 -13.17
CA SER A 141 5.87 9.22 -14.47
C SER A 141 6.72 8.64 -15.60
N LYS A 142 8.04 8.88 -15.60
CA LYS A 142 8.96 8.28 -16.59
C LYS A 142 8.96 6.76 -16.47
N PHE A 143 8.96 6.22 -15.24
CA PHE A 143 8.94 4.78 -15.02
C PHE A 143 7.61 4.15 -15.45
N VAL A 144 6.48 4.75 -15.04
CA VAL A 144 5.14 4.28 -15.43
C VAL A 144 4.97 4.25 -16.95
N LYS A 145 5.33 5.33 -17.65
CA LYS A 145 5.29 5.38 -19.12
C LYS A 145 6.13 4.28 -19.77
N ARG A 146 7.26 3.92 -19.16
CA ARG A 146 8.10 2.82 -19.65
C ARG A 146 7.44 1.45 -19.47
N LEU A 147 6.70 1.22 -18.37
CA LEU A 147 5.90 0.00 -18.17
C LEU A 147 4.77 -0.06 -19.20
N GLU A 148 4.00 1.02 -19.35
CA GLU A 148 2.89 1.13 -20.29
C GLU A 148 3.34 0.91 -21.74
N SER A 149 4.49 1.48 -22.16
CA SER A 149 5.04 1.30 -23.51
C SER A 149 5.44 -0.15 -23.84
N LYS A 150 5.51 -1.02 -22.81
CA LYS A 150 5.82 -2.44 -22.94
C LYS A 150 4.65 -3.34 -22.55
N ASP A 151 3.47 -2.78 -22.39
CA ASP A 151 2.27 -3.49 -21.93
C ASP A 151 2.50 -4.28 -20.62
N ILE A 152 3.35 -3.76 -19.72
CA ILE A 152 3.59 -4.38 -18.41
C ILE A 152 2.58 -3.79 -17.41
N PRO A 153 1.60 -4.59 -16.94
CA PRO A 153 0.64 -4.15 -15.95
C PRO A 153 1.32 -3.86 -14.61
N TYR A 154 0.81 -2.85 -13.91
CA TYR A 154 1.36 -2.45 -12.62
C TYR A 154 0.25 -2.11 -11.61
N SER A 155 0.58 -2.20 -10.33
CA SER A 155 -0.27 -1.80 -9.21
C SER A 155 0.48 -0.83 -8.30
N LEU A 156 -0.27 0.07 -7.65
CA LEU A 156 0.28 1.05 -6.72
C LEU A 156 -0.05 0.66 -5.28
N LEU A 157 0.89 0.90 -4.37
CA LEU A 157 0.74 0.77 -2.92
C LEU A 157 0.97 2.13 -2.24
N ASP A 158 0.31 2.36 -1.10
CA ASP A 158 0.51 3.52 -0.24
C ASP A 158 0.05 4.85 -0.85
N SER A 159 0.65 5.31 -1.94
CA SER A 159 0.36 6.61 -2.56
C SER A 159 -0.32 6.46 -3.90
N TYR A 160 -1.50 7.08 -4.05
CA TYR A 160 -2.25 7.10 -5.29
C TYR A 160 -1.92 8.32 -6.17
N TRP A 161 -1.84 8.08 -7.46
CA TRP A 161 -1.59 9.10 -8.48
C TRP A 161 -2.72 9.05 -9.53
N PRO A 162 -3.65 10.02 -9.54
CA PRO A 162 -4.82 10.01 -10.43
C PRO A 162 -4.50 9.95 -11.93
N ASP A 163 -3.32 10.45 -12.31
CA ASP A 163 -2.88 10.51 -13.72
C ASP A 163 -2.31 9.18 -14.23
N PHE A 164 -2.14 8.19 -13.35
CA PHE A 164 -1.66 6.87 -13.73
C PHE A 164 -2.82 5.89 -13.87
N ASN A 165 -2.62 4.85 -14.66
CA ASN A 165 -3.63 3.84 -14.95
C ASN A 165 -3.24 2.44 -14.40
N PRO A 166 -3.10 2.28 -13.07
CA PRO A 166 -2.74 1.00 -12.47
C PRO A 166 -3.89 -0.02 -12.61
N VAL A 167 -3.53 -1.30 -12.62
CA VAL A 167 -4.51 -2.40 -12.47
C VAL A 167 -5.28 -2.25 -11.18
N THR A 168 -4.59 -1.90 -10.10
CA THR A 168 -5.19 -1.65 -8.79
C THR A 168 -4.29 -0.75 -7.94
N PHE A 169 -4.90 -0.11 -6.96
CA PHE A 169 -4.25 0.63 -5.89
C PHE A 169 -4.75 0.12 -4.54
N TYR A 170 -3.84 -0.06 -3.60
CA TYR A 170 -4.13 -0.32 -2.19
C TYR A 170 -3.44 0.70 -1.29
N GLY A 171 -4.20 1.36 -0.43
CA GLY A 171 -3.71 2.36 0.51
C GLY A 171 -4.85 3.01 1.28
N GLN A 172 -4.54 3.92 2.19
CA GLN A 172 -5.56 4.75 2.82
C GLN A 172 -5.92 5.96 1.94
N ASP A 173 -7.14 6.47 2.09
CA ASP A 173 -7.43 7.85 1.70
C ASP A 173 -6.65 8.78 2.63
N ALA A 174 -5.51 9.26 2.15
CA ALA A 174 -4.58 10.02 2.96
C ALA A 174 -5.16 11.35 3.45
N LEU A 175 -5.98 12.02 2.63
CA LEU A 175 -6.64 13.27 3.02
C LEU A 175 -7.61 13.01 4.18
N LYS A 176 -8.47 11.99 4.05
CA LYS A 176 -9.42 11.59 5.10
C LYS A 176 -8.71 11.08 6.36
N SER A 177 -7.60 10.38 6.21
CA SER A 177 -6.78 9.95 7.34
C SER A 177 -6.19 11.13 8.11
N GLY A 178 -5.78 12.18 7.41
CA GLY A 178 -5.36 13.44 8.03
C GLY A 178 -6.50 14.17 8.76
N GLU A 179 -7.69 14.27 8.15
CA GLU A 179 -8.89 14.82 8.79
C GLU A 179 -9.27 14.04 10.06
N PHE A 180 -9.21 12.69 9.99
CA PHE A 180 -9.44 11.79 11.11
C PHE A 180 -8.47 12.05 12.26
N SER A 181 -7.17 12.09 11.96
CA SER A 181 -6.12 12.40 12.95
C SER A 181 -6.33 13.77 13.60
N ALA A 182 -6.73 14.77 12.81
CA ALA A 182 -7.04 16.12 13.35
C ALA A 182 -8.23 16.07 14.32
N ARG A 183 -9.28 15.33 13.99
CA ARG A 183 -10.43 15.16 14.87
C ARG A 183 -10.04 14.50 16.18
N VAL A 184 -9.25 13.42 16.14
CA VAL A 184 -8.76 12.73 17.34
C VAL A 184 -7.95 13.70 18.22
N MET A 185 -7.01 14.43 17.61
CA MET A 185 -6.15 15.36 18.33
C MET A 185 -6.94 16.54 18.92
N LEU A 186 -7.93 17.10 18.23
CA LEU A 186 -8.77 18.16 18.77
C LEU A 186 -9.66 17.68 19.93
N MET A 187 -10.10 16.42 19.91
CA MET A 187 -10.84 15.81 21.04
C MET A 187 -9.92 15.65 22.25
N ALA A 188 -8.69 15.16 22.05
CA ALA A 188 -7.70 15.02 23.13
C ALA A 188 -7.25 16.39 23.69
N ALA A 189 -7.15 17.41 22.84
CA ALA A 189 -6.65 18.73 23.22
C ALA A 189 -7.57 19.50 24.18
N ALA A 190 -8.86 19.18 24.27
CA ALA A 190 -9.80 19.75 25.23
C ALA A 190 -9.69 21.29 25.36
N GLY A 191 -9.57 22.02 24.25
CA GLY A 191 -9.46 23.48 24.21
C GLY A 191 -8.05 24.06 24.31
N LYS A 192 -6.99 23.26 24.43
CA LYS A 192 -5.59 23.71 24.31
C LYS A 192 -5.29 24.04 22.82
N LYS A 193 -4.46 25.09 22.62
CA LYS A 193 -4.41 25.79 21.33
C LYS A 193 -3.16 25.52 20.50
N ARG A 194 -2.27 24.58 20.92
CA ARG A 194 -1.01 24.31 20.22
C ARG A 194 -0.82 22.82 20.02
N ILE A 195 -0.54 22.42 18.77
CA ILE A 195 -0.23 21.06 18.37
C ILE A 195 1.12 21.07 17.63
N ALA A 196 2.08 20.30 18.11
CA ALA A 196 3.35 20.09 17.43
C ALA A 196 3.15 19.10 16.26
N MET A 197 3.75 19.40 15.11
CA MET A 197 3.75 18.53 13.95
C MET A 197 5.19 18.10 13.65
N PHE A 198 5.51 16.87 14.00
CA PHE A 198 6.85 16.29 13.80
C PHE A 198 6.96 15.68 12.41
N LYS A 199 7.87 16.22 11.61
CA LYS A 199 8.09 15.77 10.22
C LYS A 199 9.48 15.21 10.07
N VAL A 200 9.58 13.91 9.75
CA VAL A 200 10.87 13.33 9.39
C VAL A 200 11.16 13.69 7.93
N MET A 201 12.24 14.42 7.74
CA MET A 201 12.66 15.03 6.49
C MET A 201 13.94 14.38 5.95
N GLY A 202 14.03 14.26 4.65
CA GLY A 202 15.26 13.94 3.94
C GLY A 202 15.35 14.79 2.70
N GLU A 203 16.52 15.37 2.40
CA GLU A 203 16.73 16.25 1.25
C GLU A 203 15.69 17.38 1.12
N GLY A 204 15.30 17.97 2.28
CA GLY A 204 14.36 19.11 2.34
C GLY A 204 12.88 18.76 2.14
N ARG A 205 12.50 17.48 2.08
CA ARG A 205 11.13 17.02 1.89
C ARG A 205 10.74 15.83 2.77
N VAL A 206 9.45 15.54 2.88
CA VAL A 206 8.95 14.29 3.47
C VAL A 206 9.12 13.10 2.50
N ALA A 207 9.04 11.89 3.03
CA ALA A 207 9.32 10.67 2.26
C ALA A 207 8.27 10.34 1.20
N SER A 208 6.99 10.63 1.44
CA SER A 208 5.91 10.23 0.53
C SER A 208 4.86 11.31 0.34
N ARG A 209 4.15 11.23 -0.80
CA ARG A 209 2.98 12.07 -1.08
C ARG A 209 1.87 11.84 -0.06
N GLN A 210 1.71 10.61 0.41
CA GLN A 210 0.71 10.27 1.41
C GLN A 210 0.86 11.10 2.68
N GLN A 211 2.11 11.34 3.15
CA GLN A 211 2.37 12.20 4.30
C GLN A 211 1.91 13.64 4.04
N LEU A 212 2.16 14.19 2.84
CA LEU A 212 1.68 15.53 2.49
C LEU A 212 0.15 15.63 2.46
N ASP A 213 -0.51 14.62 1.89
CA ASP A 213 -1.96 14.64 1.80
C ASP A 213 -2.61 14.47 3.18
N ARG A 214 -2.00 13.68 4.10
CA ARG A 214 -2.38 13.63 5.53
C ARG A 214 -2.21 15.00 6.20
N GLU A 215 -1.07 15.65 6.01
CA GLU A 215 -0.82 17.00 6.54
C GLU A 215 -1.86 18.00 6.03
N ARG A 216 -2.18 17.98 4.73
CA ARG A 216 -3.21 18.84 4.13
C ARG A 216 -4.58 18.61 4.77
N GLY A 217 -5.00 17.36 4.90
CA GLY A 217 -6.27 16.99 5.56
C GLY A 217 -6.32 17.45 7.00
N PHE A 218 -5.25 17.21 7.75
CA PHE A 218 -5.12 17.64 9.14
C PHE A 218 -5.24 19.16 9.29
N ARG A 219 -4.45 19.93 8.54
CA ARG A 219 -4.46 21.39 8.60
C ARG A 219 -5.79 21.99 8.17
N ALA A 220 -6.41 21.44 7.10
CA ALA A 220 -7.72 21.90 6.64
C ALA A 220 -8.80 21.67 7.71
N TYR A 221 -8.80 20.50 8.35
CA TYR A 221 -9.74 20.16 9.41
C TYR A 221 -9.56 21.07 10.63
N VAL A 222 -8.32 21.25 11.12
CA VAL A 222 -8.00 22.13 12.26
C VAL A 222 -8.43 23.57 11.95
N LYS A 223 -8.09 24.08 10.77
CA LYS A 223 -8.46 25.45 10.35
C LYS A 223 -9.98 25.66 10.37
N HIS A 224 -10.75 24.65 9.96
CA HIS A 224 -12.22 24.74 9.90
C HIS A 224 -12.87 24.61 11.29
N HIS A 225 -12.43 23.64 12.09
CA HIS A 225 -13.11 23.28 13.35
C HIS A 225 -12.53 23.95 14.59
N SER A 226 -11.27 24.38 14.55
CA SER A 226 -10.59 25.07 15.66
C SER A 226 -9.59 26.11 15.14
N PRO A 227 -10.07 27.21 14.52
CA PRO A 227 -9.22 28.19 13.83
C PRO A 227 -8.23 28.93 14.75
N LYS A 228 -8.40 28.81 16.08
CA LYS A 228 -7.48 29.39 17.09
C LYS A 228 -6.37 28.42 17.50
N THR A 229 -6.39 27.17 16.99
CA THR A 229 -5.33 26.19 17.25
C THR A 229 -4.12 26.48 16.37
N GLU A 230 -2.99 26.70 16.98
CA GLU A 230 -1.70 26.85 16.31
C GLU A 230 -1.09 25.48 16.05
N ILE A 231 -0.59 25.27 14.84
CA ILE A 231 0.19 24.09 14.45
C ILE A 231 1.64 24.54 14.34
N VAL A 232 2.52 23.94 15.16
CA VAL A 232 3.94 24.23 15.19
C VAL A 232 4.70 23.12 14.48
N ASP A 233 5.36 23.46 13.37
CA ASP A 233 6.12 22.49 12.58
C ASP A 233 7.52 22.26 13.16
N ILE A 234 7.92 20.98 13.24
CA ILE A 234 9.26 20.56 13.67
C ILE A 234 9.81 19.59 12.62
N ASN A 235 10.95 19.93 12.04
CA ASN A 235 11.62 19.08 11.05
C ASN A 235 12.73 18.29 11.74
N LEU A 236 12.65 16.96 11.61
CA LEU A 236 13.63 16.00 12.11
C LEU A 236 14.33 15.37 10.89
N TYR A 237 15.64 15.47 10.79
CA TYR A 237 16.36 15.04 9.59
C TYR A 237 16.81 13.59 9.70
N ALA A 238 16.32 12.73 8.79
CA ALA A 238 16.43 11.27 8.82
C ALA A 238 17.88 10.74 8.95
N TYR A 239 18.85 11.44 8.41
CA TYR A 239 20.26 11.03 8.44
C TYR A 239 21.06 11.61 9.59
N ASP A 240 20.43 12.41 10.46
CA ASP A 240 21.09 13.10 11.58
C ASP A 240 20.40 12.77 12.91
N LYS A 241 20.73 11.60 13.45
CA LYS A 241 20.13 11.17 14.74
C LYS A 241 20.49 12.08 15.91
N ALA A 242 21.73 12.60 15.95
CA ALA A 242 22.17 13.54 17.01
C ALA A 242 21.42 14.87 16.85
N GLY A 243 21.34 15.42 15.65
CA GLY A 243 20.59 16.63 15.37
C GLY A 243 19.08 16.51 15.62
N MET A 244 18.48 15.32 15.46
CA MET A 244 17.08 15.09 15.87
C MET A 244 16.91 15.27 17.37
N HIS A 245 17.81 14.70 18.17
CA HIS A 245 17.79 14.82 19.63
C HIS A 245 17.92 16.28 20.07
N ASP A 246 18.87 17.01 19.50
CA ASP A 246 19.10 18.42 19.82
C ASP A 246 17.89 19.28 19.41
N THR A 247 17.32 19.03 18.22
CA THR A 247 16.11 19.71 17.72
C THR A 247 14.93 19.50 18.68
N LEU A 248 14.71 18.28 19.16
CA LEU A 248 13.63 17.98 20.13
C LEU A 248 13.90 18.66 21.48
N SER A 249 15.14 18.63 21.96
CA SER A 249 15.54 19.30 23.22
C SER A 249 15.31 20.80 23.17
N GLU A 250 15.76 21.47 22.11
CA GLU A 250 15.54 22.92 21.91
C GLU A 250 14.05 23.23 21.76
N PHE A 251 13.32 22.41 20.98
CA PHE A 251 11.90 22.61 20.80
C PHE A 251 11.11 22.58 22.12
N PHE A 252 11.28 21.54 22.93
CA PHE A 252 10.54 21.40 24.18
C PHE A 252 10.98 22.41 25.26
N LYS A 253 12.23 22.84 25.25
CA LYS A 253 12.70 23.95 26.09
C LYS A 253 12.02 25.30 25.75
N ALA A 254 11.85 25.55 24.44
CA ALA A 254 11.24 26.80 23.96
C ALA A 254 9.69 26.76 24.00
N ASN A 255 9.07 25.60 24.02
CA ASN A 255 7.62 25.40 23.88
C ASN A 255 7.05 24.56 25.03
N THR A 256 7.27 25.04 26.26
CA THR A 256 6.87 24.35 27.50
C THR A 256 5.36 24.18 27.69
N ASP A 257 4.54 24.86 26.89
CA ASP A 257 3.07 24.80 26.88
C ASP A 257 2.49 23.80 25.90
N VAL A 258 3.30 23.25 24.98
CA VAL A 258 2.86 22.20 24.02
C VAL A 258 2.53 20.94 24.81
N ARG A 259 1.33 20.37 24.55
CA ARG A 259 0.82 19.14 25.19
C ARG A 259 0.28 18.13 24.19
N HIS A 260 0.38 18.45 22.90
CA HIS A 260 -0.13 17.58 21.83
C HIS A 260 0.83 17.56 20.66
N GLY A 261 1.04 16.38 20.06
CA GLY A 261 1.91 16.22 18.92
C GLY A 261 1.42 15.16 17.94
N VAL A 262 1.73 15.35 16.66
CA VAL A 262 1.36 14.43 15.57
C VAL A 262 2.53 14.18 14.64
N SER A 263 2.65 12.94 14.14
CA SER A 263 3.52 12.59 13.03
C SER A 263 2.75 11.75 12.03
N PHE A 264 2.92 12.01 10.72
CA PHE A 264 2.16 11.35 9.64
C PHE A 264 2.86 10.15 9.02
N ASN A 265 3.89 9.64 9.69
CA ASN A 265 4.62 8.43 9.31
C ASN A 265 4.81 7.51 10.53
N SER A 266 5.48 6.37 10.32
CA SER A 266 5.74 5.36 11.36
C SER A 266 6.77 5.77 12.43
N SER A 267 7.20 7.05 12.48
CA SER A 267 8.37 7.47 13.27
C SER A 267 8.02 8.18 14.58
N ILE A 268 6.78 8.09 15.06
CA ILE A 268 6.38 8.79 16.31
C ILE A 268 7.15 8.30 17.54
N HIS A 269 7.65 7.05 17.51
CA HIS A 269 8.51 6.51 18.56
C HIS A 269 9.79 7.34 18.79
N ILE A 270 10.28 8.08 17.80
CA ILE A 270 11.43 8.98 17.97
C ILE A 270 11.12 10.03 19.04
N VAL A 271 9.93 10.62 18.95
CA VAL A 271 9.47 11.61 19.94
C VAL A 271 9.13 10.94 21.27
N GLY A 272 8.46 9.77 21.23
CA GLY A 272 8.12 8.99 22.43
C GLY A 272 9.37 8.61 23.24
N ASN A 273 10.40 8.06 22.58
CA ASN A 273 11.67 7.69 23.23
C ASN A 273 12.37 8.91 23.81
N PHE A 274 12.42 10.02 23.06
CA PHE A 274 12.99 11.26 23.57
C PHE A 274 12.30 11.74 24.86
N LEU A 275 10.98 11.71 24.91
CA LEU A 275 10.22 12.08 26.10
C LEU A 275 10.49 11.13 27.27
N GLN A 276 10.61 9.85 27.01
CA GLN A 276 10.93 8.83 28.01
C GLN A 276 12.32 9.03 28.63
N GLU A 277 13.31 9.28 27.80
CA GLU A 277 14.72 9.37 28.20
C GLU A 277 15.05 10.74 28.85
N GLU A 278 14.62 11.83 28.22
CA GLU A 278 15.05 13.17 28.58
C GLU A 278 14.04 13.95 29.44
N MET A 279 12.77 13.55 29.39
CA MET A 279 11.68 14.31 30.01
C MET A 279 10.70 13.46 30.86
N PRO A 280 11.16 12.48 31.64
CA PRO A 280 10.28 11.53 32.34
C PRO A 280 9.32 12.19 33.36
N HIS A 281 9.64 13.38 33.82
CA HIS A 281 8.81 14.15 34.76
C HIS A 281 8.05 15.32 34.12
N HIS A 282 8.11 15.42 32.76
CA HIS A 282 7.35 16.47 32.07
C HIS A 282 5.84 16.14 32.13
N PRO A 283 4.98 17.19 32.23
CA PRO A 283 3.54 16.96 32.08
C PRO A 283 3.23 16.19 30.76
N HIS A 284 2.30 15.25 30.84
CA HIS A 284 1.96 14.38 29.74
C HIS A 284 1.73 15.13 28.41
N ILE A 285 2.32 14.61 27.34
CA ILE A 285 2.17 15.11 25.97
C ILE A 285 1.47 14.02 25.17
N SER A 286 0.24 14.27 24.75
CA SER A 286 -0.53 13.35 23.91
C SER A 286 0.05 13.29 22.52
N LEU A 287 0.56 12.14 22.12
CA LEU A 287 1.13 11.89 20.81
C LEU A 287 0.23 10.99 19.95
N LEU A 288 0.06 11.41 18.68
CA LEU A 288 -0.55 10.61 17.63
C LEU A 288 0.46 10.30 16.54
N GLY A 289 0.60 9.04 16.19
CA GLY A 289 1.43 8.56 15.07
C GLY A 289 0.70 7.64 14.14
N TYR A 290 1.45 7.04 13.24
CA TYR A 290 0.95 6.05 12.28
C TYR A 290 1.70 4.74 12.45
N ASP A 291 1.02 3.66 12.11
CA ASP A 291 1.50 2.28 12.08
C ASP A 291 1.79 1.66 13.46
N ALA A 292 1.22 0.48 13.65
CA ALA A 292 1.43 -0.33 14.84
C ALA A 292 2.72 -1.18 14.73
N ILE A 293 3.84 -0.54 14.34
CA ILE A 293 5.16 -1.19 14.38
C ILE A 293 5.60 -1.38 15.83
N ASP A 294 6.48 -2.34 16.08
CA ASP A 294 6.84 -2.74 17.45
C ASP A 294 7.41 -1.60 18.27
N LYS A 295 8.21 -0.72 17.66
CA LYS A 295 8.75 0.49 18.30
C LYS A 295 7.65 1.46 18.76
N ASN A 296 6.62 1.68 17.94
CA ASN A 296 5.50 2.55 18.28
C ASN A 296 4.60 1.91 19.36
N ILE A 297 4.36 0.60 19.27
CA ILE A 297 3.60 -0.16 20.27
C ILE A 297 4.33 -0.17 21.63
N ALA A 298 5.65 -0.30 21.64
CA ALA A 298 6.43 -0.20 22.89
C ALA A 298 6.22 1.19 23.55
N CYS A 299 6.38 2.29 22.79
CA CYS A 299 6.13 3.64 23.31
C CYS A 299 4.68 3.83 23.80
N MET A 300 3.69 3.21 23.12
CA MET A 300 2.29 3.26 23.55
C MET A 300 2.07 2.48 24.86
N ARG A 301 2.68 1.29 24.99
CA ARG A 301 2.61 0.49 26.21
C ARG A 301 3.20 1.21 27.41
N ASP A 302 4.30 1.93 27.18
CA ASP A 302 4.99 2.74 28.20
C ASP A 302 4.31 4.09 28.49
N GLY A 303 3.27 4.47 27.71
CA GLY A 303 2.45 5.66 27.93
C GLY A 303 3.01 6.95 27.31
N TYR A 304 3.95 6.85 26.37
CA TYR A 304 4.52 8.01 25.65
C TYR A 304 3.89 8.23 24.26
N VAL A 305 3.07 7.31 23.77
CA VAL A 305 2.23 7.47 22.57
C VAL A 305 0.81 7.07 22.93
N ASP A 306 -0.17 7.96 22.68
CA ASP A 306 -1.57 7.71 23.04
C ASP A 306 -2.37 7.10 21.90
N PHE A 307 -2.08 7.52 20.67
CA PHE A 307 -2.85 7.17 19.50
C PHE A 307 -1.96 6.72 18.34
N LEU A 308 -2.34 5.64 17.71
CA LEU A 308 -1.78 5.22 16.42
C LEU A 308 -2.90 5.06 15.40
N VAL A 309 -2.63 5.43 14.16
CA VAL A 309 -3.52 5.15 13.03
C VAL A 309 -3.00 3.91 12.32
N GLY A 310 -3.77 2.83 12.40
CA GLY A 310 -3.49 1.57 11.72
C GLY A 310 -3.81 1.64 10.23
N GLN A 311 -2.98 1.00 9.41
CA GLN A 311 -3.11 0.98 7.94
C GLN A 311 -3.18 -0.42 7.34
N HIS A 312 -2.99 -1.49 8.11
CA HIS A 312 -2.94 -2.88 7.65
C HIS A 312 -1.95 -3.11 6.50
N PRO A 313 -0.66 -2.80 6.66
CA PRO A 313 0.33 -2.90 5.59
C PRO A 313 0.50 -4.32 5.03
N GLN A 314 0.43 -5.37 5.86
CA GLN A 314 0.51 -6.75 5.39
C GLN A 314 -0.70 -7.11 4.54
N HIS A 315 -1.91 -6.71 4.95
CA HIS A 315 -3.12 -6.88 4.14
C HIS A 315 -3.05 -6.08 2.82
N GLN A 316 -2.48 -4.88 2.82
CA GLN A 316 -2.28 -4.12 1.59
C GLN A 316 -1.38 -4.89 0.61
N GLY A 317 -0.22 -5.38 1.07
CA GLY A 317 0.70 -6.18 0.26
C GLY A 317 0.04 -7.44 -0.30
N LEU A 318 -0.59 -8.23 0.57
CA LEU A 318 -1.30 -9.46 0.20
C LEU A 318 -2.39 -9.22 -0.87
N ASN A 319 -3.25 -8.25 -0.64
CA ASN A 319 -4.39 -7.99 -1.51
C ASN A 319 -3.96 -7.34 -2.83
N CYS A 320 -2.94 -6.48 -2.81
CA CYS A 320 -2.35 -5.91 -4.01
C CYS A 320 -1.77 -7.01 -4.91
N PHE A 321 -0.98 -7.94 -4.33
CA PHE A 321 -0.47 -9.08 -5.07
C PHE A 321 -1.61 -9.95 -5.63
N ARG A 322 -2.63 -10.26 -4.81
CA ARG A 322 -3.79 -11.04 -5.21
C ARG A 322 -4.52 -10.42 -6.40
N SER A 323 -4.78 -9.12 -6.37
CA SER A 323 -5.46 -8.43 -7.46
C SER A 323 -4.63 -8.41 -8.74
N LEU A 324 -3.32 -8.18 -8.62
CA LEU A 324 -2.43 -8.21 -9.77
C LEU A 324 -2.33 -9.62 -10.36
N PHE A 325 -2.23 -10.66 -9.51
CA PHE A 325 -2.30 -12.06 -9.92
C PHE A 325 -3.62 -12.39 -10.63
N ASN A 326 -4.76 -12.02 -10.06
CA ASN A 326 -6.07 -12.25 -10.66
C ASN A 326 -6.18 -11.59 -12.04
N SER A 327 -5.66 -10.37 -12.20
CA SER A 327 -5.65 -9.68 -13.48
C SER A 327 -4.74 -10.37 -14.51
N CYS A 328 -3.48 -10.63 -14.14
CA CYS A 328 -2.44 -11.06 -15.08
C CYS A 328 -2.48 -12.55 -15.39
N VAL A 329 -2.83 -13.38 -14.40
CA VAL A 329 -2.81 -14.84 -14.51
C VAL A 329 -4.20 -15.39 -14.82
N LEU A 330 -5.22 -14.91 -14.10
CA LEU A 330 -6.59 -15.38 -14.25
C LEU A 330 -7.41 -14.52 -15.22
N GLN A 331 -6.84 -13.45 -15.77
CA GLN A 331 -7.50 -12.53 -16.72
C GLN A 331 -8.84 -11.96 -16.19
N MET A 332 -8.92 -11.77 -14.88
CA MET A 332 -10.10 -11.25 -14.21
C MET A 332 -10.00 -9.72 -14.06
N LYS A 333 -11.06 -9.01 -14.44
CA LYS A 333 -11.14 -7.57 -14.24
C LYS A 333 -11.07 -7.23 -12.75
N GLN A 334 -10.27 -6.23 -12.39
CA GLN A 334 -10.10 -5.77 -11.02
C GLN A 334 -10.73 -4.39 -10.83
N GLN A 335 -11.13 -4.09 -9.59
CA GLN A 335 -11.41 -2.72 -9.17
C GLN A 335 -10.08 -1.98 -9.04
N VAL A 336 -10.06 -0.72 -9.47
CA VAL A 336 -8.83 0.10 -9.44
C VAL A 336 -8.51 0.58 -8.04
N LEU A 337 -9.47 1.15 -7.31
CA LEU A 337 -9.24 1.80 -6.02
C LEU A 337 -9.70 0.91 -4.87
N HIS A 338 -8.79 0.58 -3.96
CA HIS A 338 -9.07 -0.11 -2.70
C HIS A 338 -8.53 0.71 -1.54
N TYR A 339 -9.42 1.46 -0.90
CA TYR A 339 -9.08 2.14 0.33
C TYR A 339 -9.21 1.19 1.51
N VAL A 340 -8.12 1.09 2.29
CA VAL A 340 -8.12 0.34 3.56
C VAL A 340 -8.70 1.19 4.70
N GLY A 341 -9.18 0.53 5.76
CA GLY A 341 -9.73 1.18 6.93
C GLY A 341 -8.76 2.16 7.59
N ILE A 342 -9.32 3.12 8.33
CA ILE A 342 -8.57 4.05 9.19
C ILE A 342 -8.89 3.64 10.61
N ASP A 343 -8.01 2.85 11.24
CA ASP A 343 -8.23 2.31 12.56
C ASP A 343 -7.55 3.16 13.62
N LEU A 344 -8.27 3.51 14.67
CA LEU A 344 -7.68 4.14 15.84
C LEU A 344 -7.21 3.05 16.81
N ILE A 345 -5.91 3.05 17.06
CA ILE A 345 -5.27 2.16 18.00
C ILE A 345 -4.89 2.97 19.24
N MET A 346 -5.27 2.44 20.39
CA MET A 346 -4.99 2.97 21.72
C MET A 346 -4.44 1.83 22.59
N ARG A 347 -3.97 2.18 23.78
CA ARG A 347 -3.41 1.18 24.72
C ARG A 347 -4.38 0.02 25.00
N GLU A 348 -5.69 0.31 25.04
CA GLU A 348 -6.73 -0.66 25.37
C GLU A 348 -7.02 -1.67 24.27
N ASN A 349 -6.70 -1.34 23.00
CA ASN A 349 -6.98 -2.22 21.85
C ASN A 349 -5.75 -2.61 21.03
N MET A 350 -4.54 -2.15 21.40
CA MET A 350 -3.32 -2.39 20.62
C MET A 350 -3.00 -3.89 20.45
N ASP A 351 -3.29 -4.72 21.48
CA ASP A 351 -3.02 -6.15 21.43
C ASP A 351 -4.05 -6.92 20.58
N PHE A 352 -5.15 -6.29 20.19
CA PHE A 352 -6.19 -6.87 19.32
C PHE A 352 -6.07 -6.40 17.87
N TYR A 353 -5.22 -5.40 17.59
CA TYR A 353 -4.97 -4.97 16.23
C TYR A 353 -4.18 -6.04 15.48
N GLN A 354 -4.77 -6.55 14.40
CA GLN A 354 -4.15 -7.55 13.51
C GLN A 354 -3.90 -6.90 12.15
N ASP A 355 -2.68 -7.04 11.68
CA ASP A 355 -2.27 -6.58 10.36
C ASP A 355 -2.47 -7.67 9.30
#